data_dc8cb42c62be303755e2bdb25348f511
#
_entry.id   dc8cb42c62be303755e2bdb25348f511
#
_cell.length_a   1.000
_cell.length_b   1.000
_cell.length_c   1.000
_cell.angle_alpha   90.00
_cell.angle_beta   90.00
_cell.angle_gamma   90.00
#
_symmetry.space_group_name_H-M   'P 1'
#
loop_
_entity.id
_entity.type
_entity.pdbx_description
1 polymer ?
#
loop_
_entity_poly.entity_id
_entity_poly.type
_entity_poly.pdbx_seq_one_letter_code
_entity_poly.pdbx_strand_id
1 'polypeptide(L)'
;MSAKRLIPEKELKACYGLLFADYPDVVTVRQLQTMLGISRHAAYDLLGEGEIGALKLGNAYKIPKINVIRYLLTNAQGADFAGQDLQSES
;
A
#
# COMPACT_ATOMS: atom_id res chain seq x y z
N MET A 1 1.26 5.07 -21.87
CA MET A 1 0.71 4.79 -20.72
C MET A 1 1.52 3.91 -19.90
N SER A 2 1.56 4.05 -18.78
CA SER A 2 2.29 3.19 -18.00
C SER A 2 1.37 2.32 -17.27
N ALA A 3 1.36 1.16 -17.64
CA ALA A 3 0.54 0.22 -17.00
C ALA A 3 1.20 -0.17 -15.71
N LYS A 4 0.40 -0.47 -14.74
CA LYS A 4 0.91 -0.98 -13.52
C LYS A 4 1.35 -2.41 -13.73
N ARG A 5 2.41 -2.77 -13.06
CA ARG A 5 2.90 -4.10 -13.15
C ARG A 5 1.93 -5.06 -12.47
N LEU A 6 1.75 -6.21 -13.11
CA LEU A 6 0.98 -7.26 -12.49
C LEU A 6 1.90 -8.03 -11.56
N ILE A 7 1.49 -8.14 -10.33
CA ILE A 7 2.29 -8.85 -9.33
C ILE A 7 1.86 -10.29 -9.27
N PRO A 8 2.76 -11.25 -9.52
CA PRO A 8 2.39 -12.66 -9.41
C PRO A 8 1.94 -12.95 -8.00
N GLU A 9 0.93 -13.78 -7.88
CA GLU A 9 0.40 -14.10 -6.58
C GLU A 9 1.46 -14.70 -5.66
N LYS A 10 2.33 -15.50 -6.22
CA LYS A 10 3.38 -16.11 -5.45
C LYS A 10 4.27 -15.03 -4.81
N GLU A 11 4.63 -14.03 -5.59
CA GLU A 11 5.48 -12.96 -5.11
C GLU A 11 4.73 -12.15 -4.06
N LEU A 12 3.45 -11.91 -4.30
CA LEU A 12 2.63 -11.15 -3.40
C LEU A 12 2.52 -11.84 -2.05
N LYS A 13 2.35 -13.16 -2.05
CA LYS A 13 2.25 -13.90 -0.81
C LYS A 13 3.56 -13.87 -0.04
N ALA A 14 4.67 -13.94 -0.75
CA ALA A 14 5.95 -13.88 -0.10
C ALA A 14 6.13 -12.53 0.58
N CYS A 15 5.75 -11.47 -0.11
CA CYS A 15 5.86 -10.14 0.46
C CYS A 15 4.91 -9.96 1.62
N TYR A 16 3.74 -10.58 1.54
CA TYR A 16 2.76 -10.47 2.62
C TYR A 16 3.34 -10.98 3.92
N GLY A 17 4.13 -12.03 3.86
CA GLY A 17 4.72 -12.57 5.07
C GLY A 17 5.86 -11.75 5.61
N LEU A 18 6.47 -10.91 4.77
CA LEU A 18 7.62 -10.13 5.18
C LEU A 18 7.28 -8.69 5.50
N LEU A 19 6.45 -8.07 4.67
CA LEU A 19 6.14 -6.67 4.83
C LEU A 19 5.04 -6.49 5.85
N PHE A 20 5.26 -5.56 6.77
CA PHE A 20 4.23 -5.20 7.74
C PHE A 20 3.74 -6.41 8.53
N ALA A 21 4.68 -7.29 8.89
CA ALA A 21 4.31 -8.50 9.60
C ALA A 21 3.59 -8.21 10.92
N ASP A 22 3.89 -7.07 11.52
CA ASP A 22 3.28 -6.71 12.79
C ASP A 22 1.88 -6.13 12.66
N TYR A 23 1.41 -5.92 11.44
CA TYR A 23 0.09 -5.36 11.24
C TYR A 23 -0.92 -6.47 11.01
N PRO A 24 -2.17 -6.25 11.44
CA PRO A 24 -3.21 -7.26 11.22
C PRO A 24 -3.57 -7.37 9.74
N ASP A 25 -4.32 -8.40 9.40
CA ASP A 25 -4.71 -8.60 8.01
C ASP A 25 -5.63 -7.50 7.49
N VAL A 26 -6.34 -6.84 8.37
CA VAL A 26 -7.18 -5.70 8.01
C VAL A 26 -6.73 -4.53 8.84
N VAL A 27 -6.39 -3.44 8.17
CA VAL A 27 -5.85 -2.27 8.88
C VAL A 27 -6.81 -1.09 8.80
N THR A 28 -6.60 -0.15 9.71
CA THR A 28 -7.39 1.07 9.75
C THR A 28 -6.72 2.15 8.93
N VAL A 29 -7.44 3.29 8.74
CA VAL A 29 -6.85 4.41 8.03
C VAL A 29 -5.58 4.88 8.75
N ARG A 30 -5.62 4.90 10.07
CA ARG A 30 -4.47 5.34 10.84
C ARG A 30 -3.27 4.44 10.60
N GLN A 31 -3.52 3.14 10.57
CA GLN A 31 -2.44 2.21 10.30
C GLN A 31 -1.93 2.37 8.87
N LEU A 32 -2.85 2.61 7.93
CA LEU A 32 -2.46 2.85 6.55
C LEU A 32 -1.52 4.05 6.46
N GLN A 33 -1.84 5.11 7.19
CA GLN A 33 -0.99 6.30 7.19
C GLN A 33 0.42 5.94 7.64
N THR A 34 0.53 5.15 8.69
CA THR A 34 1.83 4.75 9.19
C THR A 34 2.56 3.85 8.21
N MET A 35 1.83 2.92 7.62
CA MET A 35 2.45 1.97 6.70
C MET A 35 3.02 2.66 5.48
N LEU A 36 2.33 3.66 4.97
CA LEU A 36 2.76 4.36 3.78
C LEU A 36 3.51 5.65 4.07
N GLY A 37 3.50 6.08 5.32
CA GLY A 37 4.17 7.34 5.66
C GLY A 37 3.49 8.54 5.05
N ILE A 38 2.16 8.55 5.01
CA ILE A 38 1.41 9.61 4.37
C ILE A 38 0.47 10.30 5.35
N SER A 39 -0.03 11.46 4.94
CA SER A 39 -0.96 12.21 5.76
C SER A 39 -2.33 11.56 5.73
N ARG A 40 -3.18 11.98 6.65
CA ARG A 40 -4.55 11.50 6.69
C ARG A 40 -5.29 11.86 5.40
N HIS A 41 -5.08 13.08 4.93
CA HIS A 41 -5.73 13.54 3.71
C HIS A 41 -5.33 12.65 2.53
N ALA A 42 -4.03 12.37 2.43
CA ALA A 42 -3.55 11.53 1.33
C ALA A 42 -4.12 10.12 1.42
N ALA A 43 -4.24 9.61 2.65
CA ALA A 43 -4.79 8.28 2.83
C ALA A 43 -6.24 8.21 2.34
N TYR A 44 -7.04 9.22 2.71
CA TYR A 44 -8.42 9.24 2.28
C TYR A 44 -8.55 9.44 0.77
N ASP A 45 -7.62 10.18 0.19
CA ASP A 45 -7.62 10.35 -1.26
C ASP A 45 -7.39 9.02 -1.95
N LEU A 46 -6.42 8.24 -1.48
CA LEU A 46 -6.15 6.95 -2.09
C LEU A 46 -7.33 6.01 -1.97
N LEU A 47 -7.99 6.03 -0.83
CA LEU A 47 -9.15 5.18 -0.62
C LEU A 47 -10.32 5.64 -1.45
N GLY A 48 -10.55 6.95 -1.49
CA GLY A 48 -11.68 7.50 -2.23
C GLY A 48 -11.54 7.34 -3.72
N GLU A 49 -10.31 7.34 -4.22
CA GLU A 49 -10.07 7.18 -5.63
C GLU A 49 -9.97 5.72 -6.05
N GLY A 50 -10.07 4.83 -5.09
CA GLY A 50 -10.01 3.42 -5.44
C GLY A 50 -8.62 2.91 -5.72
N GLU A 51 -7.60 3.69 -5.40
CA GLU A 51 -6.22 3.25 -5.61
C GLU A 51 -5.88 2.08 -4.71
N ILE A 52 -6.47 2.07 -3.52
CA ILE A 52 -6.30 0.95 -2.60
C ILE A 52 -7.70 0.46 -2.28
N GLY A 53 -7.98 -0.80 -2.61
CA GLY A 53 -9.30 -1.36 -2.37
C GLY A 53 -9.57 -1.50 -0.88
N ALA A 54 -10.75 -1.11 -0.46
CA ALA A 54 -11.14 -1.18 0.94
C ALA A 54 -12.64 -1.22 1.04
N LEU A 55 -13.10 -1.71 2.19
CA LEU A 55 -14.53 -1.77 2.46
C LEU A 55 -14.87 -0.64 3.40
N LYS A 56 -15.83 0.18 3.03
CA LYS A 56 -16.27 1.27 3.90
C LYS A 56 -17.50 0.85 4.66
N LEU A 57 -17.41 0.84 5.97
CA LEU A 57 -18.52 0.50 6.84
C LEU A 57 -18.81 1.71 7.71
N GLY A 58 -19.94 2.36 7.45
CA GLY A 58 -20.23 3.58 8.17
C GLY A 58 -19.18 4.62 7.85
N ASN A 59 -18.51 5.12 8.88
CA ASN A 59 -17.47 6.10 8.69
C ASN A 59 -16.08 5.50 8.74
N ALA A 60 -16.00 4.18 8.81
CA ALA A 60 -14.70 3.52 8.96
C ALA A 60 -14.34 2.75 7.71
N TYR A 61 -13.06 2.73 7.40
CA TYR A 61 -12.56 1.91 6.31
C TYR A 61 -11.92 0.67 6.88
N LYS A 62 -12.18 -0.45 6.24
CA LYS A 62 -11.54 -1.71 6.57
C LYS A 62 -10.67 -2.05 5.38
N ILE A 63 -9.38 -1.96 5.56
CA ILE A 63 -8.44 -2.04 4.46
C ILE A 63 -7.65 -3.33 4.52
N PRO A 64 -7.84 -4.25 3.58
CA PRO A 64 -7.06 -5.48 3.59
C PRO A 64 -5.58 -5.15 3.45
N LYS A 65 -4.77 -5.67 4.34
CA LYS A 65 -3.34 -5.40 4.31
C LYS A 65 -2.73 -5.80 2.97
N ILE A 66 -3.24 -6.88 2.39
CA ILE A 66 -2.72 -7.35 1.12
C ILE A 66 -2.88 -6.30 0.03
N ASN A 67 -3.96 -5.51 0.11
CA ASN A 67 -4.18 -4.46 -0.88
C ASN A 67 -3.17 -3.33 -0.72
N VAL A 68 -2.78 -3.03 0.51
CA VAL A 68 -1.76 -2.02 0.76
C VAL A 68 -0.43 -2.49 0.20
N ILE A 69 -0.10 -3.74 0.44
CA ILE A 69 1.15 -4.30 -0.06
C ILE A 69 1.14 -4.31 -1.58
N ARG A 70 0.02 -4.71 -2.17
CA ARG A 70 -0.09 -4.73 -3.63
C ARG A 70 0.09 -3.32 -4.19
N TYR A 71 -0.51 -2.33 -3.54
CA TYR A 71 -0.37 -0.95 -3.97
C TYR A 71 1.10 -0.52 -3.94
N LEU A 72 1.78 -0.85 -2.85
CA LEU A 72 3.18 -0.49 -2.71
C LEU A 72 4.03 -1.14 -3.79
N LEU A 73 3.86 -2.43 -4.00
CA LEU A 73 4.66 -3.13 -4.97
C LEU A 73 4.38 -2.65 -6.38
N THR A 74 3.11 -2.43 -6.68
CA THR A 74 2.71 -2.01 -8.01
C THR A 74 3.21 -0.61 -8.33
N ASN A 75 3.09 0.27 -7.36
CA ASN A 75 3.48 1.66 -7.61
C ASN A 75 4.96 1.90 -7.42
N ALA A 76 5.59 1.11 -6.58
CA ALA A 76 7.03 1.22 -6.42
C ALA A 76 7.77 0.71 -7.64
N GLN A 77 7.08 -0.04 -8.45
CA GLN A 77 7.68 -0.57 -9.66
C GLN A 77 8.33 0.53 -10.48
N GLY A 78 7.67 1.67 -10.56
CA GLY A 78 8.21 2.75 -11.33
C GLY A 78 9.28 3.51 -10.60
N ALA A 79 9.37 3.32 -9.30
CA ALA A 79 10.37 4.00 -8.55
C ALA A 79 11.63 3.19 -8.71
N ASP A 80 12.66 3.81 -8.89
CA ASP A 80 13.87 3.12 -9.08
C ASP A 80 14.49 2.86 -7.73
N PHE A 81 14.10 1.79 -7.12
CA PHE A 81 14.63 1.50 -5.84
C PHE A 81 16.12 1.45 -5.82
N ALA A 82 16.63 1.00 -6.90
CA ALA A 82 18.06 0.93 -6.93
C ALA A 82 18.62 2.29 -6.74
N GLY A 83 17.92 3.15 -7.08
CA GLY A 83 18.36 4.41 -6.89
C GLY A 83 17.98 4.99 -5.64
N GLN A 84 17.57 5.00 -5.44
CA GLN A 84 17.22 5.79 -4.67
C GLN A 84 17.29 5.88 -3.54
N ASP A 85 17.42 5.46 -3.73
CA ASP A 85 17.46 5.72 -2.95
C ASP A 85 17.50 6.18 -2.18
N LEU A 86 17.64 6.13 -2.25
CA LEU A 86 17.70 6.57 -1.72
C LEU A 86 17.60 7.42 -1.24
N GLN A 87 17.54 7.72 -1.64
CA GLN A 87 17.44 8.54 -1.37
C GLN A 87 16.96 9.12 -0.73
N SER A 88 16.94 9.08 -0.85
CA SER A 88 16.53 9.68 -0.35
C SER A 88 16.15 10.16 0.40
N GLU A 89 16.17 10.18 0.31
CA GLU A 89 15.83 10.70 0.94
C GLU A 89 15.33 11.12 1.46
N SER A 90 15.16 11.00 1.36
CA SER A 90 14.68 11.50 1.81
C SER A 90 14.45 11.75 2.17
#